data_7f2559863b81dcfd8808a9b6a970ddac
#
_entry.id   7f2559863b81dcfd8808a9b6a970ddac
#
_cell.length_a   1.000
_cell.length_b   1.000
_cell.length_c   1.000
_cell.angle_alpha   90.00
_cell.angle_beta   90.00
_cell.angle_gamma   90.00
#
_symmetry.space_group_name_H-M   'P 1'
#
loop_
_entity.id
_entity.type
_entity.pdbx_description
1 polymer ?
#
loop_
_entity_poly.entity_id
_entity_poly.type
_entity_poly.pdbx_seq_one_letter_code
_entity_poly.pdbx_strand_id
1 'polypeptide(L)'
;MVKIHILDAGHGDCLLVDCDGVKLLIDAGPSTFRYRKKISAKLAELLNGESVDIAFVTHNDDDHIGGFKYLIENKINIKRFVFNSLSNIKHVIKNSSNKISTKQDINLDRIVKDGSFVFSTLTSDDSPILIRNIKITPITPSKNILLKYLEQQERKNTEIKISSSSEKYSIKEALQLLSNGNDMFVKDPSATNKTSLSFMI
;
A
#
# COMPACT_ATOMS: atom_id res chain seq x y z
N MET A 1 20.96 3.33 -16.39
CA MET A 1 20.57 4.68 -15.85
C MET A 1 19.27 4.53 -15.05
N VAL A 2 19.19 5.18 -13.87
CA VAL A 2 17.95 5.16 -13.06
C VAL A 2 17.24 6.51 -13.25
N LYS A 3 15.92 6.47 -13.54
CA LYS A 3 15.05 7.64 -13.62
C LYS A 3 13.91 7.47 -12.62
N ILE A 4 13.63 8.49 -11.85
CA ILE A 4 12.54 8.49 -10.87
C ILE A 4 11.56 9.60 -11.24
N HIS A 5 10.31 9.24 -11.49
CA HIS A 5 9.22 10.16 -11.76
C HIS A 5 8.30 10.20 -10.55
N ILE A 6 8.21 11.35 -9.89
CA ILE A 6 7.30 11.60 -8.77
C ILE A 6 6.03 12.21 -9.36
N LEU A 7 4.90 11.53 -9.19
CA LEU A 7 3.62 11.95 -9.75
C LEU A 7 2.82 12.75 -8.71
N ASP A 8 2.06 13.75 -9.17
CA ASP A 8 1.18 14.57 -8.31
C ASP A 8 0.04 13.71 -7.75
N ALA A 9 0.24 13.15 -6.58
CA ALA A 9 -0.73 12.35 -5.82
C ALA A 9 -1.43 13.16 -4.70
N GLY A 10 -1.15 14.46 -4.60
CA GLY A 10 -1.69 15.31 -3.53
C GLY A 10 -1.08 14.99 -2.18
N HIS A 11 -1.86 14.40 -1.29
CA HIS A 11 -1.39 13.96 0.04
C HIS A 11 -0.88 12.52 0.07
N GLY A 12 -0.94 11.82 -1.07
CA GLY A 12 -0.48 10.44 -1.18
C GLY A 12 0.81 10.30 -1.97
N ASP A 13 1.20 9.07 -2.24
CA ASP A 13 2.42 8.73 -2.97
C ASP A 13 2.13 7.99 -4.27
N CYS A 14 2.89 8.33 -5.31
CA CYS A 14 2.94 7.59 -6.57
C CYS A 14 4.26 7.87 -7.29
N LEU A 15 5.13 6.87 -7.36
CA LEU A 15 6.42 6.99 -8.01
C LEU A 15 6.58 5.93 -9.10
N LEU A 16 7.01 6.36 -10.29
CA LEU A 16 7.47 5.44 -11.33
C LEU A 16 8.99 5.49 -11.40
N VAL A 17 9.62 4.35 -11.15
CA VAL A 17 11.08 4.18 -11.22
C VAL A 17 11.40 3.36 -12.46
N ASP A 18 12.23 3.92 -13.35
CA ASP A 18 12.76 3.24 -14.52
C ASP A 18 14.25 2.92 -14.28
N CYS A 19 14.55 1.66 -14.12
CA CYS A 19 15.91 1.14 -13.95
C CYS A 19 16.31 0.35 -15.19
N ASP A 20 16.96 0.99 -16.15
CA ASP A 20 17.42 0.36 -17.39
C ASP A 20 16.31 -0.46 -18.10
N GLY A 21 15.11 0.15 -18.20
CA GLY A 21 13.94 -0.45 -18.84
C GLY A 21 13.15 -1.43 -17.95
N VAL A 22 13.53 -1.62 -16.67
CA VAL A 22 12.66 -2.23 -15.66
C VAL A 22 11.82 -1.14 -15.02
N LYS A 23 10.51 -1.24 -15.15
CA LYS A 23 9.54 -0.26 -14.66
C LYS A 23 8.94 -0.70 -13.33
N LEU A 24 9.22 0.04 -12.27
CA LEU A 24 8.67 -0.21 -10.93
C LEU A 24 7.69 0.92 -10.59
N LEU A 25 6.47 0.58 -10.20
CA LEU A 25 5.48 1.53 -9.69
C LEU A 25 5.37 1.35 -8.18
N ILE A 26 5.59 2.43 -7.44
CA ILE A 26 5.50 2.45 -5.98
C ILE A 26 4.31 3.31 -5.62
N ASP A 27 3.28 2.68 -5.09
CA ASP A 27 1.96 3.24 -4.79
C ASP A 27 1.25 3.87 -6.01
N ALA A 28 -0.02 4.21 -5.84
CA ALA A 28 -0.86 4.73 -6.92
C ALA A 28 -1.67 5.98 -6.51
N GLY A 29 -1.35 6.55 -5.35
CA GLY A 29 -2.05 7.70 -4.82
C GLY A 29 -3.49 7.41 -4.35
N PRO A 30 -4.24 8.46 -4.00
CA PRO A 30 -5.56 8.35 -3.43
C PRO A 30 -6.63 7.95 -4.45
N SER A 31 -7.73 7.39 -3.94
CA SER A 31 -8.93 7.05 -4.72
C SER A 31 -9.68 8.29 -5.25
N THR A 32 -9.31 9.50 -4.83
CA THR A 32 -9.92 10.77 -5.25
C THR A 32 -9.81 10.95 -6.77
N PHE A 33 -10.94 11.17 -7.44
CA PHE A 33 -11.05 11.21 -8.91
C PHE A 33 -10.04 12.14 -9.58
N ARG A 34 -9.83 13.32 -9.01
CA ARG A 34 -8.89 14.33 -9.55
C ARG A 34 -7.47 13.77 -9.69
N TYR A 35 -6.94 13.16 -8.63
CA TYR A 35 -5.57 12.65 -8.60
C TYR A 35 -5.42 11.37 -9.40
N ARG A 36 -6.28 10.36 -9.20
CA ARG A 36 -6.20 9.11 -9.95
C ARG A 36 -6.27 9.29 -11.46
N LYS A 37 -7.08 10.28 -11.95
CA LYS A 37 -7.14 10.63 -13.37
C LYS A 37 -5.83 11.22 -13.87
N LYS A 38 -5.24 12.17 -13.13
CA LYS A 38 -3.93 12.78 -13.47
C LYS A 38 -2.82 11.74 -13.49
N ILE A 39 -2.75 10.91 -12.44
CA ILE A 39 -1.76 9.83 -12.30
C ILE A 39 -1.87 8.87 -13.48
N SER A 40 -3.08 8.39 -13.79
CA SER A 40 -3.31 7.45 -14.89
C SER A 40 -2.86 8.04 -16.24
N ALA A 41 -3.22 9.28 -16.53
CA ALA A 41 -2.82 9.95 -17.76
C ALA A 41 -1.29 10.11 -17.85
N LYS A 42 -0.65 10.51 -16.76
CA LYS A 42 0.82 10.68 -16.72
C LYS A 42 1.56 9.36 -16.79
N LEU A 43 1.06 8.32 -16.15
CA LEU A 43 1.63 6.96 -16.28
C LEU A 43 1.50 6.44 -17.71
N ALA A 44 0.36 6.62 -18.36
CA ALA A 44 0.17 6.23 -19.76
C ALA A 44 1.18 6.92 -20.69
N GLU A 45 1.41 8.22 -20.47
CA GLU A 45 2.42 9.00 -21.20
C GLU A 45 3.83 8.45 -20.96
N LEU A 46 4.23 8.25 -19.71
CA LEU A 46 5.58 7.83 -19.33
C LEU A 46 5.88 6.39 -19.75
N LEU A 47 4.89 5.52 -19.67
CA LEU A 47 5.01 4.13 -20.07
C LEU A 47 5.00 3.94 -21.60
N ASN A 48 4.36 4.85 -22.33
CA ASN A 48 4.29 4.82 -23.81
C ASN A 48 3.95 3.43 -24.37
N GLY A 49 2.94 2.77 -23.78
CA GLY A 49 2.50 1.42 -24.16
C GLY A 49 3.29 0.28 -23.50
N GLU A 50 4.37 0.56 -22.77
CA GLU A 50 5.08 -0.45 -22.01
C GLU A 50 4.32 -0.82 -20.72
N SER A 51 4.68 -1.97 -20.15
CA SER A 51 4.10 -2.46 -18.89
C SER A 51 4.91 -2.02 -17.69
N VAL A 52 4.24 -1.86 -16.54
CA VAL A 52 4.89 -1.87 -15.23
C VAL A 52 5.30 -3.33 -14.92
N ASP A 53 6.57 -3.56 -14.67
CA ASP A 53 7.07 -4.90 -14.34
C ASP A 53 6.64 -5.34 -12.94
N ILE A 54 6.79 -4.44 -11.95
CA ILE A 54 6.33 -4.69 -10.58
C ILE A 54 5.66 -3.43 -10.03
N ALA A 55 4.44 -3.58 -9.49
CA ALA A 55 3.79 -2.58 -8.67
C ALA A 55 3.92 -2.96 -7.19
N PHE A 56 4.49 -2.06 -6.40
CA PHE A 56 4.59 -2.17 -4.95
C PHE A 56 3.49 -1.35 -4.29
N VAL A 57 2.74 -1.98 -3.40
CA VAL A 57 1.83 -1.29 -2.49
C VAL A 57 2.51 -1.24 -1.13
N THR A 58 2.95 -0.05 -0.70
CA THR A 58 3.72 0.08 0.54
C THR A 58 2.87 -0.28 1.75
N HIS A 59 1.65 0.22 1.81
CA HIS A 59 0.66 -0.12 2.84
C HIS A 59 -0.78 0.16 2.34
N ASN A 60 -1.77 -0.13 3.15
CA ASN A 60 -3.18 -0.17 2.74
C ASN A 60 -3.98 1.11 3.01
N ASP A 61 -3.35 2.25 3.27
CA ASP A 61 -4.03 3.53 3.40
C ASP A 61 -4.44 4.07 2.01
N ASP A 62 -5.59 4.75 1.94
CA ASP A 62 -6.21 5.15 0.66
C ASP A 62 -5.29 6.00 -0.22
N ASP A 63 -4.50 6.85 0.39
CA ASP A 63 -3.57 7.76 -0.28
C ASP A 63 -2.37 7.06 -0.94
N HIS A 64 -2.22 5.74 -0.71
CA HIS A 64 -1.21 4.87 -1.35
C HIS A 64 -1.84 3.84 -2.28
N ILE A 65 -2.89 3.13 -1.82
CA ILE A 65 -3.50 2.01 -2.54
C ILE A 65 -4.69 2.43 -3.42
N GLY A 66 -5.32 3.57 -3.12
CA GLY A 66 -6.63 3.94 -3.66
C GLY A 66 -6.70 4.09 -5.17
N GLY A 67 -5.59 4.51 -5.80
CA GLY A 67 -5.51 4.71 -7.24
C GLY A 67 -5.43 3.43 -8.07
N PHE A 68 -4.94 2.32 -7.54
CA PHE A 68 -4.67 1.10 -8.32
C PHE A 68 -5.87 0.57 -9.08
N LYS A 69 -7.05 0.53 -8.46
CA LYS A 69 -8.28 0.11 -9.15
C LYS A 69 -8.49 0.90 -10.45
N TYR A 70 -8.35 2.22 -10.39
CA TYR A 70 -8.53 3.09 -11.54
C TYR A 70 -7.47 2.87 -12.61
N LEU A 71 -6.21 2.63 -12.22
CA LEU A 71 -5.11 2.34 -13.16
C LEU A 71 -5.40 1.05 -13.95
N ILE A 72 -5.86 0.00 -13.27
CA ILE A 72 -6.20 -1.29 -13.90
C ILE A 72 -7.40 -1.13 -14.85
N GLU A 73 -8.46 -0.44 -14.42
CA GLU A 73 -9.64 -0.15 -15.25
C GLU A 73 -9.30 0.69 -16.49
N ASN A 74 -8.27 1.55 -16.40
CA ASN A 74 -7.76 2.34 -17.53
C ASN A 74 -6.61 1.69 -18.27
N LYS A 75 -6.48 0.36 -18.14
CA LYS A 75 -5.56 -0.48 -18.93
C LYS A 75 -4.08 -0.15 -18.75
N ILE A 76 -3.68 0.40 -17.61
CA ILE A 76 -2.27 0.41 -17.25
C ILE A 76 -1.87 -1.04 -16.99
N ASN A 77 -1.00 -1.56 -17.85
CA ASN A 77 -0.58 -2.96 -17.79
C ASN A 77 0.45 -3.14 -16.67
N ILE A 78 0.11 -3.97 -15.67
CA ILE A 78 0.96 -4.31 -14.52
C ILE A 78 1.15 -5.82 -14.53
N LYS A 79 2.39 -6.30 -14.57
CA LYS A 79 2.68 -7.73 -14.64
C LYS A 79 2.63 -8.43 -13.29
N ARG A 80 3.11 -7.74 -12.24
CA ARG A 80 3.21 -8.30 -10.90
C ARG A 80 2.87 -7.27 -9.84
N PHE A 81 2.13 -7.68 -8.81
CA PHE A 81 1.90 -6.92 -7.59
C PHE A 81 2.70 -7.49 -6.42
N VAL A 82 3.31 -6.62 -5.63
CA VAL A 82 3.90 -6.92 -4.34
C VAL A 82 3.13 -6.13 -3.29
N PHE A 83 2.38 -6.84 -2.46
CA PHE A 83 1.50 -6.23 -1.47
C PHE A 83 1.27 -7.13 -0.26
N ASN A 84 1.54 -6.61 0.93
CA ASN A 84 1.29 -7.27 2.19
C ASN A 84 -0.15 -7.05 2.66
N SER A 85 -1.16 -7.51 1.86
CA SER A 85 -2.56 -7.43 2.28
C SER A 85 -2.85 -8.31 3.50
N LEU A 86 -3.80 -7.89 4.34
CA LEU A 86 -4.19 -8.66 5.53
C LEU A 86 -4.62 -10.10 5.20
N SER A 87 -5.30 -10.30 4.08
CA SER A 87 -5.72 -11.63 3.64
C SER A 87 -4.53 -12.51 3.26
N ASN A 88 -3.54 -11.95 2.59
CA ASN A 88 -2.35 -12.68 2.18
C ASN A 88 -1.39 -12.94 3.35
N ILE A 89 -1.16 -11.96 4.20
CA ILE A 89 -0.40 -12.14 5.45
C ILE A 89 -0.98 -13.33 6.23
N LYS A 90 -2.30 -13.39 6.38
CA LYS A 90 -2.97 -14.46 7.07
C LYS A 90 -2.78 -15.82 6.41
N HIS A 91 -2.89 -15.88 5.08
CA HIS A 91 -2.70 -17.09 4.32
C HIS A 91 -1.26 -17.60 4.38
N VAL A 92 -0.28 -16.70 4.15
CA VAL A 92 1.15 -17.06 4.09
C VAL A 92 1.73 -17.39 5.47
N ILE A 93 1.29 -16.69 6.53
CA ILE A 93 1.91 -16.82 7.86
C ILE A 93 1.15 -17.77 8.77
N LYS A 94 -0.20 -17.77 8.71
CA LYS A 94 -1.03 -18.60 9.62
C LYS A 94 -1.68 -19.82 8.95
N ASN A 95 -1.53 -20.02 7.65
CA ASN A 95 -2.23 -21.10 6.91
C ASN A 95 -3.74 -21.11 7.17
N SER A 96 -4.37 -19.97 7.38
CA SER A 96 -5.75 -19.82 7.84
C SER A 96 -6.61 -19.17 6.76
N SER A 97 -7.82 -19.69 6.55
CA SER A 97 -8.75 -19.26 5.49
C SER A 97 -9.75 -18.16 5.86
N ASN A 98 -9.79 -17.68 7.12
CA ASN A 98 -10.76 -16.67 7.52
C ASN A 98 -10.36 -15.28 7.04
N LYS A 99 -11.24 -14.61 6.28
CA LYS A 99 -11.01 -13.27 5.72
C LYS A 99 -11.12 -12.19 6.81
N ILE A 100 -10.03 -11.46 7.03
CA ILE A 100 -10.01 -10.19 7.77
C ILE A 100 -9.26 -9.23 6.87
N SER A 101 -9.90 -8.17 6.40
CA SER A 101 -9.20 -7.11 5.68
C SER A 101 -9.98 -5.79 5.69
N THR A 102 -9.26 -4.69 5.51
CA THR A 102 -9.87 -3.38 5.33
C THR A 102 -10.59 -3.32 3.97
N LYS A 103 -11.49 -2.35 3.79
CA LYS A 103 -12.25 -2.20 2.55
C LYS A 103 -11.35 -2.03 1.32
N GLN A 104 -10.25 -1.32 1.47
CA GLN A 104 -9.30 -1.07 0.37
C GLN A 104 -8.51 -2.34 0.01
N ASP A 105 -8.05 -3.09 1.01
CA ASP A 105 -7.44 -4.41 0.83
C ASP A 105 -8.33 -5.36 0.04
N ILE A 106 -9.61 -5.47 0.45
CA ILE A 106 -10.59 -6.35 -0.20
C ILE A 106 -10.75 -5.97 -1.67
N ASN A 107 -10.82 -4.69 -1.98
CA ASN A 107 -11.04 -4.21 -3.34
C ASN A 107 -9.85 -4.54 -4.24
N LEU A 108 -8.62 -4.25 -3.81
CA LEU A 108 -7.44 -4.56 -4.61
C LEU A 108 -7.20 -6.07 -4.70
N ASP A 109 -7.28 -6.80 -3.58
CA ASP A 109 -7.14 -8.26 -3.56
C ASP A 109 -8.09 -8.94 -4.54
N ARG A 110 -9.37 -8.51 -4.60
CA ARG A 110 -10.33 -9.07 -5.53
C ARG A 110 -9.96 -8.80 -6.98
N ILE A 111 -9.62 -7.56 -7.33
CA ILE A 111 -9.25 -7.17 -8.68
C ILE A 111 -8.00 -7.92 -9.13
N VAL A 112 -7.01 -8.06 -8.26
CA VAL A 112 -5.76 -8.77 -8.57
C VAL A 112 -5.98 -10.27 -8.69
N LYS A 113 -6.85 -10.88 -7.87
CA LYS A 113 -7.18 -12.32 -7.94
C LYS A 113 -8.08 -12.67 -9.13
N ASP A 114 -9.00 -11.78 -9.48
CA ASP A 114 -9.88 -11.97 -10.65
C ASP A 114 -9.15 -11.70 -11.98
N GLY A 115 -8.01 -10.99 -11.93
CA GLY A 115 -7.15 -10.73 -13.08
C GLY A 115 -6.02 -11.75 -13.24
N SER A 116 -5.29 -11.64 -14.36
CA SER A 116 -4.11 -12.48 -14.67
C SER A 116 -2.82 -11.96 -14.02
N PHE A 117 -2.91 -11.31 -12.88
CA PHE A 117 -1.75 -10.70 -12.22
C PHE A 117 -1.00 -11.70 -11.33
N VAL A 118 0.32 -11.68 -11.39
CA VAL A 118 1.15 -12.36 -10.41
C VAL A 118 1.15 -11.54 -9.12
N PHE A 119 0.77 -12.16 -8.02
CA PHE A 119 0.68 -11.51 -6.72
C PHE A 119 1.63 -12.16 -5.71
N SER A 120 2.33 -11.35 -4.89
CA SER A 120 3.21 -11.86 -3.85
C SER A 120 3.24 -10.93 -2.64
N THR A 121 3.50 -11.51 -1.48
CA THR A 121 3.92 -10.78 -0.27
C THR A 121 5.44 -10.60 -0.29
N LEU A 122 5.94 -9.65 0.48
CA LEU A 122 7.38 -9.41 0.63
C LEU A 122 7.69 -8.91 2.04
N THR A 123 8.68 -9.54 2.66
CA THR A 123 9.17 -9.17 3.99
C THR A 123 10.68 -9.11 4.00
N SER A 124 11.29 -8.48 5.02
CA SER A 124 12.75 -8.48 5.20
C SER A 124 13.37 -9.86 5.38
N ASP A 125 12.53 -10.87 5.69
CA ASP A 125 12.97 -12.25 5.86
C ASP A 125 13.00 -13.04 4.53
N ASP A 126 12.51 -12.42 3.43
CA ASP A 126 12.48 -13.05 2.11
C ASP A 126 13.74 -12.75 1.29
N SER A 127 14.04 -13.61 0.34
CA SER A 127 15.14 -13.38 -0.60
C SER A 127 14.84 -12.18 -1.49
N PRO A 128 15.86 -11.44 -1.93
CA PRO A 128 15.69 -10.35 -2.89
C PRO A 128 14.98 -10.79 -4.17
N ILE A 129 14.17 -9.90 -4.73
CA ILE A 129 13.58 -10.09 -6.05
C ILE A 129 14.66 -9.75 -7.09
N LEU A 130 14.92 -10.68 -7.99
CA LEU A 130 15.81 -10.47 -9.13
C LEU A 130 14.98 -10.30 -10.40
N ILE A 131 15.18 -9.20 -11.12
CA ILE A 131 14.55 -8.95 -12.42
C ILE A 131 15.58 -8.32 -13.36
N ARG A 132 15.93 -9.04 -14.42
CA ARG A 132 17.05 -8.67 -15.30
C ARG A 132 18.33 -8.40 -14.46
N ASN A 133 18.88 -7.18 -14.56
CA ASN A 133 20.07 -6.76 -13.85
C ASN A 133 19.76 -6.05 -12.49
N ILE A 134 18.48 -6.01 -12.11
CA ILE A 134 18.06 -5.31 -10.92
C ILE A 134 17.83 -6.28 -9.78
N LYS A 135 18.39 -5.95 -8.62
CA LYS A 135 18.18 -6.65 -7.36
C LYS A 135 17.40 -5.77 -6.40
N ILE A 136 16.20 -6.20 -6.03
CA ILE A 136 15.33 -5.49 -5.10
C ILE A 136 15.40 -6.21 -3.76
N THR A 137 16.03 -5.59 -2.78
CA THR A 137 16.24 -6.16 -1.45
C THR A 137 15.22 -5.59 -0.47
N PRO A 138 14.31 -6.42 0.10
CA PRO A 138 13.36 -5.94 1.08
C PRO A 138 14.05 -5.58 2.39
N ILE A 139 13.60 -4.48 3.02
CA ILE A 139 14.15 -3.97 4.28
C ILE A 139 13.11 -4.07 5.39
N THR A 140 11.86 -3.71 5.11
CA THR A 140 10.71 -3.79 6.01
C THR A 140 9.46 -4.25 5.25
N PRO A 141 8.44 -4.76 5.95
CA PRO A 141 8.43 -5.21 7.34
C PRO A 141 9.04 -6.61 7.52
N SER A 142 9.37 -6.99 8.74
CA SER A 142 9.66 -8.40 9.06
C SER A 142 8.35 -9.19 9.23
N LYS A 143 8.42 -10.52 9.09
CA LYS A 143 7.26 -11.42 9.34
C LYS A 143 6.67 -11.21 10.74
N ASN A 144 7.53 -10.97 11.73
CA ASN A 144 7.09 -10.73 13.11
C ASN A 144 6.26 -9.45 13.24
N ILE A 145 6.63 -8.37 12.53
CA ILE A 145 5.84 -7.12 12.50
C ILE A 145 4.48 -7.38 11.87
N LEU A 146 4.41 -8.10 10.75
CA LEU A 146 3.16 -8.45 10.10
C LEU A 146 2.26 -9.32 10.98
N LEU A 147 2.82 -10.28 11.72
CA LEU A 147 2.07 -11.09 12.69
C LEU A 147 1.44 -10.23 13.77
N LYS A 148 2.21 -9.34 14.40
CA LYS A 148 1.70 -8.42 15.43
C LYS A 148 0.59 -7.53 14.90
N TYR A 149 0.74 -7.01 13.67
CA TYR A 149 -0.28 -6.22 13.01
C TYR A 149 -1.57 -7.02 12.80
N LEU A 150 -1.45 -8.25 12.29
CA LEU A 150 -2.60 -9.15 12.10
C LEU A 150 -3.35 -9.41 13.41
N GLU A 151 -2.62 -9.71 14.50
CA GLU A 151 -3.21 -9.94 15.82
C GLU A 151 -3.95 -8.70 16.36
N GLN A 152 -3.39 -7.51 16.15
CA GLN A 152 -4.06 -6.25 16.52
C GLN A 152 -5.35 -6.03 15.75
N GLN A 153 -5.37 -6.32 14.45
CA GLN A 153 -6.59 -6.20 13.64
C GLN A 153 -7.65 -7.24 14.03
N GLU A 154 -7.24 -8.47 14.38
CA GLU A 154 -8.14 -9.51 14.88
C GLU A 154 -8.79 -9.09 16.21
N ARG A 155 -8.04 -8.52 17.15
CA ARG A 155 -8.57 -8.00 18.42
C ARG A 155 -9.56 -6.86 18.21
N LYS A 156 -9.21 -5.84 17.40
CA LYS A 156 -10.11 -4.71 17.06
C LYS A 156 -11.44 -5.19 16.49
N ASN A 157 -11.43 -6.16 15.57
CA ASN A 157 -12.64 -6.71 14.98
C ASN A 157 -13.50 -7.48 16.00
N THR A 158 -12.89 -8.05 17.04
CA THR A 158 -13.61 -8.72 18.13
C THR A 158 -14.22 -7.71 19.10
N GLU A 159 -13.51 -6.64 19.43
CA GLU A 159 -13.99 -5.55 20.30
C GLU A 159 -15.14 -4.75 19.66
N ILE A 160 -15.09 -4.47 18.34
CA ILE A 160 -16.18 -3.79 17.63
C ILE A 160 -17.48 -4.61 17.65
N LYS A 161 -17.39 -5.93 17.73
CA LYS A 161 -18.57 -6.79 17.91
C LYS A 161 -19.16 -6.74 19.33
N ILE A 162 -18.40 -6.24 20.30
CA ILE A 162 -18.78 -6.19 21.72
C ILE A 162 -19.22 -4.78 22.15
N SER A 163 -18.69 -3.72 21.50
CA SER A 163 -18.97 -2.33 21.88
C SER A 163 -19.52 -1.50 20.71
N SER A 164 -20.83 -1.27 20.71
CA SER A 164 -21.49 -0.27 19.85
C SER A 164 -21.51 1.11 20.54
N SER A 165 -20.43 1.59 21.11
CA SER A 165 -20.31 2.95 21.63
C SER A 165 -19.01 3.59 21.13
N SER A 166 -19.14 4.41 20.08
CA SER A 166 -18.07 5.26 19.58
C SER A 166 -17.91 6.49 20.50
N GLU A 167 -16.84 6.57 21.27
CA GLU A 167 -16.39 7.85 21.79
C GLU A 167 -15.86 8.69 20.63
N LYS A 168 -16.66 9.65 20.19
CA LYS A 168 -16.23 10.68 19.26
C LYS A 168 -15.57 11.77 20.07
N TYR A 169 -14.27 12.02 19.86
CA TYR A 169 -13.63 13.25 20.31
C TYR A 169 -14.42 14.44 19.75
N SER A 170 -14.82 15.37 20.62
CA SER A 170 -15.51 16.56 20.16
C SER A 170 -14.50 17.49 19.46
N ILE A 171 -14.96 18.23 18.43
CA ILE A 171 -14.15 19.26 17.74
C ILE A 171 -13.52 20.24 18.73
N LYS A 172 -14.19 20.49 19.87
CA LYS A 172 -13.75 21.37 20.95
C LYS A 172 -12.47 20.86 21.65
N GLU A 173 -12.35 19.57 21.86
CA GLU A 173 -11.15 18.95 22.46
C GLU A 173 -9.97 18.95 21.49
N ALA A 174 -10.22 18.73 20.20
CA ALA A 174 -9.19 18.83 19.17
C ALA A 174 -8.65 20.27 19.01
N LEU A 175 -9.52 21.28 19.08
CA LEU A 175 -9.11 22.69 19.02
C LEU A 175 -8.35 23.14 20.28
N GLN A 176 -8.66 22.58 21.45
CA GLN A 176 -7.96 22.87 22.69
C GLN A 176 -6.54 22.29 22.70
N LEU A 177 -6.32 21.15 22.07
CA LEU A 177 -4.99 20.56 21.88
C LEU A 177 -4.12 21.39 20.92
N LEU A 178 -4.71 21.97 19.87
CA LEU A 178 -4.02 22.86 18.92
C LEU A 178 -3.68 24.23 19.51
N SER A 179 -4.49 24.75 20.46
CA SER A 179 -4.28 26.07 21.08
C SER A 179 -3.17 26.11 22.12
N ASN A 180 -2.71 24.96 22.61
CA ASN A 180 -1.72 24.89 23.70
C ASN A 180 -0.26 24.94 23.24
N GLY A 181 0.01 25.24 21.96
CA GLY A 181 1.35 25.60 21.46
C GLY A 181 2.45 24.56 21.62
N ASN A 182 2.12 23.34 21.99
CA ASN A 182 3.07 22.24 22.03
C ASN A 182 3.11 21.56 20.66
N ASP A 183 3.94 22.07 19.76
CA ASP A 183 4.44 21.34 18.59
C ASP A 183 5.28 20.13 19.05
N MET A 184 4.67 19.24 19.79
CA MET A 184 5.25 17.92 19.96
C MET A 184 4.95 17.15 18.68
N PHE A 185 5.99 16.92 17.89
CA PHE A 185 5.97 15.95 16.80
C PHE A 185 5.48 14.62 17.39
N VAL A 186 4.17 14.39 17.30
CA VAL A 186 3.57 13.14 17.77
C VAL A 186 3.96 12.09 16.74
N LYS A 187 4.85 11.18 17.15
CA LYS A 187 5.19 10.01 16.35
C LYS A 187 3.90 9.33 15.93
N ASP A 188 3.67 9.21 14.62
CA ASP A 188 2.48 8.54 14.10
C ASP A 188 2.35 7.13 14.71
N PRO A 189 1.35 6.87 15.55
CA PRO A 189 1.15 5.57 16.18
C PRO A 189 0.48 4.56 15.25
N SER A 190 0.18 4.95 13.99
CA SER A 190 -0.54 4.12 13.03
C SER A 190 0.12 2.75 12.90
N ALA A 191 -0.66 1.71 13.19
CA ALA A 191 -0.20 0.34 13.02
C ALA A 191 0.04 0.01 11.54
N THR A 192 -0.66 0.69 10.64
CA THR A 192 -0.56 0.54 9.19
C THR A 192 0.80 1.00 8.70
N ASN A 193 1.25 2.20 9.12
CA ASN A 193 2.55 2.73 8.72
C ASN A 193 3.73 1.88 9.22
N LYS A 194 3.57 1.17 10.36
CA LYS A 194 4.58 0.21 10.85
C LYS A 194 4.75 -1.01 9.96
N THR A 195 3.78 -1.31 9.11
CA THR A 195 3.82 -2.43 8.16
C THR A 195 4.23 -2.00 6.76
N SER A 196 4.58 -0.73 6.57
CA SER A 196 5.00 -0.21 5.28
C SER A 196 6.17 -0.98 4.70
N LEU A 197 6.03 -1.36 3.43
CA LEU A 197 7.07 -2.02 2.67
C LEU A 197 8.12 -0.99 2.28
N SER A 198 9.37 -1.25 2.65
CA SER A 198 10.53 -0.52 2.13
C SER A 198 11.54 -1.49 1.55
N PHE A 199 12.30 -1.04 0.55
CA PHE A 199 13.27 -1.86 -0.15
C PHE A 199 14.36 -1.01 -0.78
N MET A 200 15.48 -1.66 -1.07
CA MET A 200 16.61 -1.08 -1.81
C MET A 200 16.66 -1.69 -3.21
N ILE A 201 16.93 -0.87 -4.19
CA ILE A 201 17.10 -1.24 -5.59
C ILE A 201 18.57 -1.15 -5.98
#